data_342fd9499731b65a0db9e0a0bcfe0bff
#
_entry.id   342fd9499731b65a0db9e0a0bcfe0bff
#
_cell.length_a   1.000
_cell.length_b   1.000
_cell.length_c   1.000
_cell.angle_alpha   90.00
_cell.angle_beta   90.00
_cell.angle_gamma   90.00
#
_symmetry.space_group_name_H-M   'P 1'
#
loop_
_entity.id
_entity.type
_entity.pdbx_description
1 polymer ?
#
loop_
_entity_poly.entity_id
_entity_poly.type
_entity_poly.pdbx_seq_one_letter_code
_entity_poly.pdbx_strand_id
1 'polypeptide(L)'
;MKTHYNFLFLLAQQCALGSFLISGSVSVGETSTTTRSSEILRSQQSTSRLDDLLLMSKNTPSLHTALEIGQSAEHYDLEGQQDVAFDKYQTALGLLIPLLSKEPKSERKTLLTLEVKRWMTRAETLKDLKNLQDKAMSDTISYGENTLLDKQCSIQ
;
A
#
# COMPACT_ATOMS: atom_id res chain seq x y z
N MET A 1 -4.64 -11.32 19.11
CA MET A 1 -4.60 -10.31 18.04
C MET A 1 -4.29 -10.91 16.67
N LYS A 2 -5.00 -11.98 16.24
CA LYS A 2 -4.73 -12.67 14.95
C LYS A 2 -5.90 -12.62 13.96
N THR A 3 -6.93 -11.84 14.20
CA THR A 3 -8.20 -11.89 13.43
C THR A 3 -8.34 -10.82 12.34
N HIS A 4 -7.48 -9.79 12.31
CA HIS A 4 -7.59 -8.73 11.31
C HIS A 4 -6.94 -9.05 9.94
N TYR A 5 -6.00 -10.00 9.88
CA TYR A 5 -5.28 -10.31 8.64
C TYR A 5 -6.08 -11.13 7.63
N ASN A 6 -7.07 -11.90 8.08
CA ASN A 6 -7.92 -12.70 7.18
C ASN A 6 -8.95 -11.86 6.41
N PHE A 7 -9.28 -10.65 6.90
CA PHE A 7 -10.30 -9.83 6.28
C PHE A 7 -9.82 -9.14 4.99
N LEU A 8 -8.55 -8.69 4.96
CA LEU A 8 -7.95 -8.10 3.76
C LEU A 8 -7.75 -9.15 2.65
N PHE A 9 -7.39 -10.37 3.02
CA PHE A 9 -7.22 -11.47 2.07
C PHE A 9 -8.56 -11.94 1.45
N LEU A 10 -9.63 -11.96 2.22
CA LEU A 10 -11.00 -12.29 1.75
C LEU A 10 -11.56 -11.24 0.80
N LEU A 11 -11.23 -9.95 1.01
CA LEU A 11 -11.66 -8.85 0.13
C LEU A 11 -10.92 -8.83 -1.20
N ALA A 12 -9.63 -9.19 -1.21
CA ALA A 12 -8.87 -9.34 -2.46
C ALA A 12 -9.46 -10.43 -3.35
N GLN A 13 -10.01 -11.49 -2.77
CA GLN A 13 -10.65 -12.59 -3.50
C GLN A 13 -12.02 -12.20 -4.11
N GLN A 14 -12.75 -11.29 -3.49
CA GLN A 14 -14.03 -10.80 -4.05
C GLN A 14 -13.85 -9.80 -5.19
N CYS A 15 -12.75 -9.06 -5.23
CA CYS A 15 -12.44 -8.15 -6.35
C CYS A 15 -11.94 -8.89 -7.61
N ALA A 16 -11.46 -10.13 -7.48
CA ALA A 16 -10.94 -10.94 -8.59
C ALA A 16 -12.03 -11.55 -9.50
N LEU A 17 -13.30 -11.54 -9.09
CA LEU A 17 -14.42 -12.11 -9.87
C LEU A 17 -15.08 -11.12 -10.83
N GLY A 18 -14.57 -9.90 -10.97
CA GLY A 18 -14.97 -8.94 -11.98
C GLY A 18 -14.03 -8.97 -13.17
N SER A 19 -14.01 -10.06 -13.96
CA SER A 19 -13.22 -10.16 -15.19
C SER A 19 -13.62 -9.09 -16.17
N PHE A 20 -12.79 -8.07 -16.34
CA PHE A 20 -12.83 -7.19 -17.49
C PHE A 20 -11.62 -7.50 -18.37
N LEU A 21 -11.88 -8.27 -19.42
CA LEU A 21 -10.94 -8.56 -20.50
C LEU A 21 -10.63 -7.25 -21.25
N ILE A 22 -9.44 -6.71 -21.08
CA ILE A 22 -8.87 -5.76 -22.02
C ILE A 22 -7.72 -6.47 -22.72
N SER A 23 -8.02 -6.94 -23.94
CA SER A 23 -7.04 -7.39 -24.90
C SER A 23 -6.31 -6.16 -25.45
N GLY A 24 -5.05 -6.00 -25.12
CA GLY A 24 -4.18 -4.94 -25.61
C GLY A 24 -2.83 -5.51 -25.99
N SER A 25 -2.61 -5.64 -27.29
CA SER A 25 -1.38 -6.08 -27.95
C SER A 25 -0.19 -5.22 -27.53
N VAL A 26 0.86 -5.80 -26.94
CA VAL A 26 2.10 -5.10 -26.59
C VAL A 26 3.14 -5.35 -27.67
N SER A 27 3.50 -4.29 -28.38
CA SER A 27 4.66 -4.22 -29.26
C SER A 27 5.89 -3.89 -28.43
N VAL A 28 6.91 -4.75 -28.50
CA VAL A 28 8.21 -4.58 -27.85
C VAL A 28 9.05 -3.59 -28.66
N GLY A 29 9.52 -2.53 -28.03
CA GLY A 29 10.49 -1.59 -28.58
C GLY A 29 11.25 -0.90 -27.44
N GLU A 30 12.54 -1.19 -27.37
CA GLU A 30 13.51 -0.62 -26.41
C GLU A 30 13.65 0.90 -26.54
N THR A 31 13.63 1.64 -25.41
CA THR A 31 14.56 2.75 -25.13
C THR A 31 14.43 3.23 -23.68
N SER A 32 15.55 3.26 -22.98
CA SER A 32 15.70 3.39 -21.51
C SER A 32 15.57 4.81 -20.94
N THR A 33 14.92 5.76 -21.60
CA THR A 33 14.81 7.17 -21.15
C THR A 33 13.40 7.63 -20.84
N THR A 34 12.38 6.82 -21.09
CA THR A 34 10.96 7.22 -20.98
C THR A 34 10.36 6.97 -19.59
N THR A 35 11.03 6.21 -18.73
CA THR A 35 10.46 5.74 -17.44
C THR A 35 10.24 6.88 -16.45
N ARG A 36 11.12 7.87 -16.41
CA ARG A 36 11.07 8.95 -15.42
C ARG A 36 9.91 9.95 -15.66
N SER A 37 9.62 10.21 -16.92
CA SER A 37 8.52 11.14 -17.28
C SER A 37 7.13 10.53 -17.02
N SER A 38 6.98 9.22 -17.20
CA SER A 38 5.71 8.53 -16.96
C SER A 38 5.37 8.40 -15.47
N GLU A 39 6.37 8.30 -14.60
CA GLU A 39 6.17 8.27 -13.14
C GLU A 39 5.74 9.64 -12.61
N ILE A 40 6.33 10.73 -13.10
CA ILE A 40 5.95 12.10 -12.72
C ILE A 40 4.51 12.39 -13.13
N LEU A 41 4.10 12.03 -14.34
CA LEU A 41 2.72 12.20 -14.82
C LEU A 41 1.71 11.36 -14.01
N ARG A 42 2.07 10.14 -13.60
CA ARG A 42 1.22 9.30 -12.74
C ARG A 42 1.05 9.92 -11.35
N SER A 43 2.10 10.44 -10.78
CA SER A 43 2.08 11.08 -9.47
C SER A 43 1.19 12.35 -9.49
N GLN A 44 1.27 13.18 -10.52
CA GLN A 44 0.42 14.37 -10.68
C GLN A 44 -1.06 14.03 -10.89
N GLN A 45 -1.37 12.97 -11.64
CA GLN A 45 -2.75 12.51 -11.82
C GLN A 45 -3.37 11.93 -10.55
N SER A 46 -2.56 11.39 -9.65
CA SER A 46 -3.07 10.82 -8.41
C SER A 46 -3.40 11.90 -7.37
N THR A 47 -2.60 12.96 -7.26
CA THR A 47 -2.91 14.11 -6.38
C THR A 47 -4.19 14.82 -6.83
N SER A 48 -4.36 15.09 -8.12
CA SER A 48 -5.58 15.69 -8.66
C SER A 48 -6.84 14.87 -8.34
N ARG A 49 -6.79 13.55 -8.44
CA ARG A 49 -7.94 12.69 -8.11
C ARG A 49 -8.30 12.69 -6.63
N LEU A 50 -7.31 12.72 -5.76
CA LEU A 50 -7.55 12.77 -4.32
C LEU A 50 -8.18 14.11 -3.92
N ASP A 51 -7.74 15.23 -4.52
CA ASP A 51 -8.30 16.55 -4.29
C ASP A 51 -9.77 16.61 -4.75
N ASP A 52 -10.09 16.02 -5.90
CA ASP A 52 -11.47 15.89 -6.40
C ASP A 52 -12.34 15.08 -5.44
N LEU A 53 -11.82 13.94 -4.93
CA LEU A 53 -12.51 13.12 -3.95
C LEU A 53 -12.76 13.86 -2.63
N LEU A 54 -11.77 14.59 -2.12
CA LEU A 54 -11.89 15.41 -0.92
C LEU A 54 -12.96 16.50 -1.12
N LEU A 55 -12.99 17.14 -2.28
CA LEU A 55 -14.02 18.13 -2.62
C LEU A 55 -15.43 17.50 -2.65
N MET A 56 -15.58 16.34 -3.31
CA MET A 56 -16.85 15.62 -3.41
C MET A 56 -17.32 15.02 -2.06
N SER A 57 -16.42 14.86 -1.10
CA SER A 57 -16.71 14.22 0.20
C SER A 57 -17.04 15.19 1.34
N LYS A 58 -17.00 16.50 1.10
CA LYS A 58 -17.28 17.56 2.12
C LYS A 58 -18.59 17.33 2.89
N ASN A 59 -19.62 16.80 2.23
CA ASN A 59 -20.92 16.52 2.85
C ASN A 59 -21.02 15.14 3.51
N THR A 60 -19.92 14.38 3.53
CA THR A 60 -19.83 13.02 4.09
C THR A 60 -18.64 12.94 5.05
N PRO A 61 -18.77 13.39 6.30
CA PRO A 61 -17.64 13.58 7.21
C PRO A 61 -16.82 12.31 7.41
N SER A 62 -17.44 11.14 7.53
CA SER A 62 -16.73 9.87 7.70
C SER A 62 -15.87 9.52 6.48
N LEU A 63 -16.34 9.82 5.26
CA LEU A 63 -15.58 9.61 4.04
C LEU A 63 -14.43 10.62 3.94
N HIS A 64 -14.69 11.87 4.27
CA HIS A 64 -13.70 12.94 4.26
C HIS A 64 -12.53 12.62 5.21
N THR A 65 -12.84 12.27 6.47
CA THR A 65 -11.83 11.88 7.46
C THR A 65 -11.00 10.67 7.00
N ALA A 66 -11.64 9.67 6.40
CA ALA A 66 -10.92 8.50 5.90
C ALA A 66 -9.95 8.86 4.75
N LEU A 67 -10.33 9.77 3.85
CA LEU A 67 -9.47 10.29 2.79
C LEU A 67 -8.30 11.13 3.34
N GLU A 68 -8.54 11.98 4.35
CA GLU A 68 -7.48 12.75 5.03
C GLU A 68 -6.44 11.83 5.69
N ILE A 69 -6.88 10.74 6.33
CA ILE A 69 -5.97 9.74 6.91
C ILE A 69 -5.11 9.09 5.81
N GLY A 70 -5.70 8.74 4.67
CA GLY A 70 -4.98 8.19 3.54
C GLY A 70 -3.99 9.18 2.93
N GLN A 71 -4.36 10.45 2.78
CA GLN A 71 -3.45 11.52 2.35
C GLN A 71 -2.27 11.68 3.33
N SER A 72 -2.55 11.62 4.63
CA SER A 72 -1.50 11.62 5.65
C SER A 72 -0.58 10.40 5.53
N ALA A 73 -1.10 9.23 5.16
CA ALA A 73 -0.29 8.04 4.90
C ALA A 73 0.70 8.25 3.74
N GLU A 74 0.25 8.88 2.65
CA GLU A 74 1.11 9.22 1.52
C GLU A 74 2.23 10.17 1.91
N HIS A 75 1.93 11.14 2.76
CA HIS A 75 2.93 12.08 3.25
C HIS A 75 4.03 11.36 4.05
N TYR A 76 3.66 10.50 5.02
CA TYR A 76 4.64 9.71 5.77
C TYR A 76 5.43 8.73 4.89
N ASP A 77 4.81 8.19 3.86
CA ASP A 77 5.47 7.32 2.89
C ASP A 77 6.54 8.08 2.09
N LEU A 78 6.25 9.29 1.64
CA LEU A 78 7.20 10.17 0.97
C LEU A 78 8.37 10.61 1.87
N GLU A 79 8.13 10.75 3.17
CA GLU A 79 9.16 11.04 4.17
C GLU A 79 10.00 9.81 4.55
N GLY A 80 9.69 8.63 4.00
CA GLY A 80 10.37 7.38 4.30
C GLY A 80 9.98 6.73 5.63
N GLN A 81 8.95 7.23 6.31
CA GLN A 81 8.42 6.69 7.57
C GLN A 81 7.47 5.53 7.29
N GLN A 82 8.01 4.42 6.77
CA GLN A 82 7.26 3.31 6.20
C GLN A 82 6.30 2.62 7.19
N ASP A 83 6.71 2.46 8.45
CA ASP A 83 5.86 1.85 9.49
C ASP A 83 4.63 2.71 9.79
N VAL A 84 4.82 4.01 9.95
CA VAL A 84 3.74 4.97 10.22
C VAL A 84 2.81 5.06 9.02
N ALA A 85 3.37 5.11 7.80
CA ALA A 85 2.61 5.11 6.56
C ALA A 85 1.74 3.86 6.44
N PHE A 86 2.30 2.69 6.72
CA PHE A 86 1.57 1.42 6.66
C PHE A 86 0.38 1.40 7.63
N ASP A 87 0.56 1.79 8.88
CA ASP A 87 -0.51 1.84 9.89
C ASP A 87 -1.63 2.81 9.49
N LYS A 88 -1.26 3.96 8.92
CA LYS A 88 -2.23 4.93 8.42
C LYS A 88 -2.98 4.43 7.18
N TYR A 89 -2.31 3.78 6.23
CA TYR A 89 -2.99 3.13 5.10
C TYR A 89 -3.98 2.07 5.57
N GLN A 90 -3.62 1.23 6.53
CA GLN A 90 -4.52 0.25 7.11
C GLN A 90 -5.76 0.90 7.74
N THR A 91 -5.56 1.98 8.49
CA THR A 91 -6.63 2.73 9.14
C THR A 91 -7.59 3.34 8.10
N ALA A 92 -7.04 4.03 7.10
CA ALA A 92 -7.82 4.62 6.01
C ALA A 92 -8.63 3.57 5.25
N LEU A 93 -8.00 2.46 4.85
CA LEU A 93 -8.65 1.36 4.13
C LEU A 93 -9.73 0.69 4.98
N GLY A 94 -9.50 0.51 6.28
CA GLY A 94 -10.49 -0.03 7.22
C GLY A 94 -11.77 0.81 7.29
N LEU A 95 -11.66 2.12 7.14
CA LEU A 95 -12.81 3.04 7.09
C LEU A 95 -13.43 3.12 5.69
N LEU A 96 -12.62 3.15 4.63
CA LEU A 96 -13.10 3.36 3.25
C LEU A 96 -13.82 2.16 2.66
N ILE A 97 -13.36 0.93 2.93
CA ILE A 97 -13.94 -0.29 2.34
C ILE A 97 -15.43 -0.45 2.69
N PRO A 98 -15.87 -0.33 3.96
CA PRO A 98 -17.28 -0.40 4.28
C PRO A 98 -18.09 0.78 3.73
N LEU A 99 -17.50 1.98 3.59
CA LEU A 99 -18.14 3.13 2.98
C LEU A 99 -18.32 2.94 1.47
N LEU A 100 -17.29 2.42 0.78
CA LEU A 100 -17.33 2.13 -0.65
C LEU A 100 -18.43 1.12 -1.01
N SER A 101 -18.69 0.13 -0.16
CA SER A 101 -19.76 -0.86 -0.39
C SER A 101 -21.15 -0.22 -0.37
N LYS A 102 -21.35 0.83 0.44
CA LYS A 102 -22.62 1.57 0.58
C LYS A 102 -22.77 2.71 -0.43
N GLU A 103 -21.68 3.09 -1.09
CA GLU A 103 -21.67 4.19 -2.05
C GLU A 103 -22.50 3.83 -3.30
N PRO A 104 -23.43 4.69 -3.75
CA PRO A 104 -24.17 4.47 -4.98
C PRO A 104 -23.25 4.48 -6.20
N LYS A 105 -23.68 3.86 -7.28
CA LYS A 105 -22.93 3.88 -8.56
C LYS A 105 -22.86 5.32 -9.07
N SER A 106 -21.70 5.93 -8.98
CA SER A 106 -21.43 7.32 -9.33
C SER A 106 -19.97 7.49 -9.75
N GLU A 107 -19.64 8.63 -10.30
CA GLU A 107 -18.26 9.02 -10.59
C GLU A 107 -17.41 8.97 -9.31
N ARG A 108 -17.92 9.48 -8.20
CA ARG A 108 -17.27 9.42 -6.88
C ARG A 108 -16.92 7.99 -6.48
N LYS A 109 -17.81 7.02 -6.67
CA LYS A 109 -17.54 5.60 -6.40
C LYS A 109 -16.40 5.07 -7.26
N THR A 110 -16.35 5.45 -8.53
CA THR A 110 -15.29 5.04 -9.47
C THR A 110 -13.93 5.56 -9.02
N LEU A 111 -13.84 6.86 -8.72
CA LEU A 111 -12.62 7.48 -8.21
C LEU A 111 -12.19 6.87 -6.87
N LEU A 112 -13.12 6.68 -5.95
CA LEU A 112 -12.86 6.06 -4.65
C LEU A 112 -12.35 4.62 -4.80
N THR A 113 -12.91 3.85 -5.74
CA THR A 113 -12.43 2.49 -6.02
C THR A 113 -10.98 2.47 -6.52
N LEU A 114 -10.62 3.42 -7.38
CA LEU A 114 -9.26 3.54 -7.89
C LEU A 114 -8.28 3.91 -6.77
N GLU A 115 -8.69 4.81 -5.89
CA GLU A 115 -7.86 5.27 -4.79
C GLU A 115 -7.65 4.17 -3.74
N VAL A 116 -8.70 3.46 -3.35
CA VAL A 116 -8.63 2.29 -2.46
C VAL A 116 -7.68 1.23 -3.03
N LYS A 117 -7.78 0.90 -4.32
CA LYS A 117 -6.87 -0.05 -4.97
C LYS A 117 -5.41 0.41 -4.91
N ARG A 118 -5.14 1.68 -5.16
CA ARG A 118 -3.80 2.27 -5.11
C ARG A 118 -3.20 2.13 -3.70
N TRP A 119 -3.95 2.50 -2.68
CA TRP A 119 -3.50 2.40 -1.29
C TRP A 119 -3.35 0.96 -0.81
N MET A 120 -4.21 0.04 -1.25
CA MET A 120 -4.05 -1.40 -0.97
C MET A 120 -2.73 -1.93 -1.53
N THR A 121 -2.44 -1.67 -2.80
CA THR A 121 -1.18 -2.11 -3.44
C THR A 121 0.04 -1.51 -2.73
N ARG A 122 -0.04 -0.25 -2.32
CA ARG A 122 1.08 0.38 -1.60
C ARG A 122 1.27 -0.22 -0.20
N ALA A 123 0.19 -0.44 0.54
CA ALA A 123 0.24 -1.08 1.86
C ALA A 123 0.81 -2.50 1.79
N GLU A 124 0.46 -3.28 0.76
CA GLU A 124 1.05 -4.60 0.50
C GLU A 124 2.56 -4.50 0.26
N THR A 125 3.00 -3.56 -0.57
CA THR A 125 4.43 -3.31 -0.83
C THR A 125 5.19 -2.96 0.46
N LEU A 126 4.64 -2.08 1.29
CA LEU A 126 5.26 -1.68 2.56
C LEU A 126 5.34 -2.87 3.54
N LYS A 127 4.32 -3.71 3.58
CA LYS A 127 4.31 -4.93 4.38
C LYS A 127 5.41 -5.91 3.94
N ASP A 128 5.57 -6.10 2.63
CA ASP A 128 6.61 -7.00 2.09
C ASP A 128 8.01 -6.47 2.40
N LEU A 129 8.23 -5.17 2.28
CA LEU A 129 9.50 -4.53 2.68
C LEU A 129 9.81 -4.75 4.16
N LYS A 130 8.83 -4.58 5.03
CA LYS A 130 8.97 -4.83 6.47
C LYS A 130 9.33 -6.29 6.75
N ASN A 131 8.63 -7.24 6.13
CA ASN A 131 8.94 -8.68 6.28
C ASN A 131 10.36 -9.02 5.84
N LEU A 132 10.87 -8.39 4.76
CA LEU A 132 12.24 -8.58 4.30
C LEU A 132 13.26 -8.01 5.27
N GLN A 133 12.99 -6.86 5.88
CA GLN A 133 13.85 -6.24 6.91
C GLN A 133 13.91 -7.11 8.17
N ASP A 134 12.77 -7.59 8.66
CA ASP A 134 12.69 -8.45 9.85
C ASP A 134 13.44 -9.77 9.63
N LYS A 135 13.34 -10.34 8.42
CA LYS A 135 14.09 -11.55 8.04
C LYS A 135 15.60 -11.29 8.00
N ALA A 136 16.05 -10.20 7.39
CA ALA A 136 17.47 -9.84 7.32
C ALA A 136 18.08 -9.63 8.72
N MET A 137 17.33 -9.02 9.65
CA MET A 137 17.76 -8.87 11.04
C MET A 137 17.87 -10.21 11.77
N SER A 138 16.90 -11.11 11.57
CA SER A 138 16.91 -12.45 12.17
C SER A 138 18.11 -13.28 11.72
N ASP A 139 18.44 -13.24 10.42
CA ASP A 139 19.57 -13.99 9.86
C ASP A 139 20.91 -13.45 10.39
N THR A 140 21.04 -12.16 10.66
CA THR A 140 22.26 -11.52 11.19
C THR A 140 22.54 -11.94 12.64
N ILE A 141 21.50 -12.11 13.46
CA ILE A 141 21.62 -12.50 14.87
C ILE A 141 22.08 -13.96 14.99
N SER A 142 21.65 -14.83 14.07
CA SER A 142 22.02 -16.25 14.06
C SER A 142 23.51 -16.50 13.79
N TYR A 143 24.20 -15.62 13.08
CA TYR A 143 25.64 -15.74 12.81
C TYR A 143 26.55 -15.24 13.95
N GLY A 144 26.03 -14.41 14.84
CA GLY A 144 26.83 -13.82 15.93
C GLY A 144 27.07 -14.75 17.14
N GLU A 145 26.19 -15.72 17.35
CA GLU A 145 26.21 -16.55 18.57
C GLU A 145 27.18 -17.73 18.50
N ASN A 146 27.55 -18.18 17.30
CA ASN A 146 28.45 -19.35 17.12
C ASN A 146 29.95 -19.01 17.14
N THR A 147 30.35 -17.74 17.15
CA THR A 147 31.77 -17.37 17.07
C THR A 147 32.42 -17.05 18.42
N LEU A 148 31.66 -16.97 19.52
CA LEU A 148 32.20 -16.63 20.85
C LEU A 148 32.48 -17.83 21.75
N LEU A 149 32.00 -19.05 21.42
CA LEU A 149 32.22 -20.24 22.26
C LEU A 149 33.47 -21.04 21.93
N ASP A 150 34.17 -20.77 20.82
CA ASP A 150 35.30 -21.60 20.37
C ASP A 150 36.67 -21.03 20.75
N LYS A 151 36.76 -19.95 21.52
CA LYS A 151 38.05 -19.31 21.93
C LYS A 151 38.44 -19.51 23.40
N GLN A 152 37.71 -20.32 24.18
CA GLN A 152 37.99 -20.42 25.61
C GLN A 152 38.57 -21.78 26.07
N CYS A 153 39.02 -22.65 25.17
CA CYS A 153 39.67 -23.89 25.52
C CYS A 153 41.06 -24.01 24.86
N SER A 154 42.04 -23.23 25.28
CA SER A 154 43.46 -23.61 25.08
C SER A 154 44.38 -22.74 25.95
N ILE A 155 44.34 -22.93 27.28
CA ILE A 155 45.46 -22.61 28.17
C ILE A 155 45.50 -23.70 29.25
N GLN A 156 46.32 -24.69 29.00
CA GLN A 156 46.99 -25.51 30.03
C GLN A 156 48.41 -25.78 29.53
#